data_5da4b6f1c35f6e6231fbe2f57dda4343
#
_entry.id   5da4b6f1c35f6e6231fbe2f57dda4343
#
_cell.length_a   1.000
_cell.length_b   1.000
_cell.length_c   1.000
_cell.angle_alpha   90.00
_cell.angle_beta   90.00
_cell.angle_gamma   90.00
#
_symmetry.space_group_name_H-M   'P 1'
#
loop_
_entity.id
_entity.type
_entity.pdbx_description
1 polymer ?
#
loop_
_entity_poly.entity_id
_entity_poly.type
_entity_poly.pdbx_seq_one_letter_code
_entity_poly.pdbx_strand_id
1 'polypeptide(L)'
;MKLTAPILSFTYMFALAAAWVKTYPNKMEPGMSADQIRTVSKKLNKGMRGFGTDEGALINNFGDKKLPDRIAIAAQYQRDYRKTLESAFNGEVKGDFGRLLRLLSLPAPDAEAAMLFKSFELLGTNELHLMQIVLGRENSELKRLNGIYQHRQKKSLKDAIKQDTSGLFQEILVSCSSGDQEIFDFSVHNETRVQEDVDKIQKATCCFFGNFSNLIRIICKSPAQHLIAVNKAYHAKHREWLADVLKYEHDPEYETAVIMQLNMQINPHNTILEQFKATMNGAGTDEIGLLNLLVRYQSSYGLLLDSGDRGLSQKRMEQELGSRSLLYKLVKRVLFGSGREEFQLENIDVKKKCYWNCRQDSTYLNGCVLC
;
A
#
# COMPACT_ATOMS: atom_id res chain seq x y z
N MET A 1 37.06 35.77 7.63
CA MET A 1 36.66 35.15 6.36
C MET A 1 35.53 34.16 6.67
N LYS A 2 34.28 34.54 6.36
CA LYS A 2 33.13 33.64 6.49
C LYS A 2 33.08 32.76 5.25
N LEU A 3 33.39 31.48 5.39
CA LEU A 3 33.17 30.49 4.35
C LEU A 3 31.64 30.33 4.14
N THR A 4 31.13 30.93 3.09
CA THR A 4 29.80 30.65 2.57
C THR A 4 29.85 29.23 1.98
N ALA A 5 29.21 28.26 2.69
CA ALA A 5 28.97 26.98 2.10
C ALA A 5 28.13 27.14 0.82
N PRO A 6 28.47 26.43 -0.29
CA PRO A 6 27.72 26.56 -1.52
C PRO A 6 26.27 26.09 -1.25
N ILE A 7 25.33 26.94 -1.58
CA ILE A 7 23.92 26.61 -1.74
C ILE A 7 23.87 25.59 -2.87
N LEU A 8 24.04 24.30 -2.52
CA LEU A 8 23.73 23.19 -3.40
C LEU A 8 22.24 23.30 -3.68
N SER A 9 21.96 23.73 -4.90
CA SER A 9 20.67 24.19 -5.35
C SER A 9 19.56 23.22 -4.94
N PHE A 10 18.61 23.73 -4.20
CA PHE A 10 17.32 23.13 -3.85
C PHE A 10 16.62 22.47 -5.06
N THR A 11 16.97 22.86 -6.27
CA THR A 11 16.46 22.32 -7.53
C THR A 11 16.86 20.88 -7.84
N TYR A 12 18.01 20.37 -7.35
CA TYR A 12 18.42 18.98 -7.54
C TYR A 12 17.77 18.00 -6.54
N MET A 13 17.22 18.48 -5.42
CA MET A 13 16.53 17.65 -4.44
C MET A 13 15.16 17.14 -4.91
N PHE A 14 14.58 17.70 -5.96
CA PHE A 14 13.20 17.47 -6.37
C PHE A 14 13.01 16.45 -7.50
N ALA A 15 14.07 16.00 -8.15
CA ALA A 15 13.97 14.94 -9.17
C ALA A 15 13.67 13.56 -8.59
N LEU A 16 13.76 13.40 -7.28
CA LEU A 16 13.35 12.21 -6.51
C LEU A 16 12.07 12.48 -5.73
N ALA A 17 11.06 13.07 -6.37
CA ALA A 17 9.72 12.98 -5.84
C ALA A 17 9.43 11.49 -5.66
N ALA A 18 9.23 11.05 -4.40
CA ALA A 18 8.75 9.71 -4.13
C ALA A 18 7.50 9.51 -4.98
N ALA A 19 7.63 8.72 -6.05
CA ALA A 19 6.51 8.49 -6.93
C ALA A 19 5.47 7.71 -6.13
N TRP A 20 4.37 8.35 -5.81
CA TRP A 20 3.24 7.71 -5.14
C TRP A 20 2.86 6.44 -5.88
N VAL A 21 2.72 5.36 -5.13
CA VAL A 21 2.16 4.13 -5.67
C VAL A 21 0.65 4.32 -5.75
N LYS A 22 0.15 4.68 -6.94
CA LYS A 22 -1.28 4.88 -7.16
C LYS A 22 -2.03 3.56 -7.04
N THR A 23 -2.98 3.52 -6.12
CA THR A 23 -3.83 2.35 -5.91
C THR A 23 -5.10 2.40 -6.75
N TYR A 24 -5.60 3.61 -7.08
CA TYR A 24 -6.77 3.79 -7.94
C TYR A 24 -6.34 4.30 -9.31
N PRO A 25 -6.45 3.47 -10.36
CA PRO A 25 -6.05 3.88 -11.71
C PRO A 25 -6.96 5.00 -12.23
N ASN A 26 -6.37 5.95 -12.95
CA ASN A 26 -7.10 7.07 -13.54
C ASN A 26 -8.01 6.62 -14.70
N LYS A 27 -7.65 5.54 -15.39
CA LYS A 27 -8.41 4.96 -16.50
C LYS A 27 -8.82 3.54 -16.17
N MET A 28 -10.08 3.24 -16.39
CA MET A 28 -10.68 1.92 -16.16
C MET A 28 -11.15 1.28 -17.48
N GLU A 29 -10.47 1.59 -18.58
CA GLU A 29 -10.75 0.97 -19.87
C GLU A 29 -10.20 -0.46 -19.88
N PRO A 30 -11.06 -1.47 -20.16
CA PRO A 30 -10.59 -2.85 -20.25
C PRO A 30 -9.68 -3.03 -21.47
N GLY A 31 -8.64 -3.85 -21.28
CA GLY A 31 -7.76 -4.29 -22.37
C GLY A 31 -8.37 -5.43 -23.19
N MET A 32 -9.40 -6.09 -22.66
CA MET A 32 -10.11 -7.20 -23.31
C MET A 32 -11.24 -6.69 -24.19
N SER A 33 -11.46 -7.37 -25.33
CA SER A 33 -12.63 -7.12 -26.18
C SER A 33 -13.94 -7.57 -25.50
N ALA A 34 -15.09 -7.05 -25.97
CA ALA A 34 -16.40 -7.42 -25.45
C ALA A 34 -16.67 -8.94 -25.53
N ASP A 35 -16.21 -9.60 -26.61
CA ASP A 35 -16.39 -11.05 -26.80
C ASP A 35 -15.49 -11.85 -25.85
N GLN A 36 -14.27 -11.40 -25.60
CA GLN A 36 -13.39 -12.00 -24.60
C GLN A 36 -13.98 -11.89 -23.20
N ILE A 37 -14.48 -10.70 -22.82
CA ILE A 37 -15.15 -10.45 -21.53
C ILE A 37 -16.37 -11.40 -21.38
N ARG A 38 -17.22 -11.48 -22.40
CA ARG A 38 -18.39 -12.38 -22.40
C ARG A 38 -17.98 -13.86 -22.29
N THR A 39 -16.93 -14.25 -22.98
CA THR A 39 -16.40 -15.62 -22.95
C THR A 39 -15.90 -15.97 -21.54
N VAL A 40 -15.17 -15.07 -20.88
CA VAL A 40 -14.71 -15.27 -19.50
C VAL A 40 -15.89 -15.32 -18.53
N SER A 41 -16.86 -14.41 -18.66
CA SER A 41 -18.11 -14.44 -17.85
C SER A 41 -18.80 -15.80 -17.91
N LYS A 42 -18.94 -16.37 -19.12
CA LYS A 42 -19.52 -17.73 -19.31
C LYS A 42 -18.69 -18.83 -18.67
N LYS A 43 -17.35 -18.78 -18.80
CA LYS A 43 -16.45 -19.78 -18.19
C LYS A 43 -16.52 -19.74 -16.67
N LEU A 44 -16.56 -18.55 -16.06
CA LEU A 44 -16.73 -18.39 -14.62
C LEU A 44 -18.06 -18.99 -14.14
N ASN A 45 -19.17 -18.65 -14.84
CA ASN A 45 -20.47 -19.21 -14.49
C ASN A 45 -20.50 -20.74 -14.65
N LYS A 46 -19.84 -21.29 -15.67
CA LYS A 46 -19.72 -22.75 -15.83
C LYS A 46 -18.93 -23.38 -14.67
N GLY A 47 -17.83 -22.77 -14.25
CA GLY A 47 -16.99 -23.26 -13.14
C GLY A 47 -17.70 -23.22 -11.77
N MET A 48 -18.76 -22.40 -11.65
CA MET A 48 -19.59 -22.27 -10.44
C MET A 48 -20.94 -23.02 -10.53
N ARG A 49 -21.21 -23.74 -11.62
CA ARG A 49 -22.46 -24.50 -11.80
C ARG A 49 -22.24 -25.99 -11.61
N GLY A 50 -23.16 -26.64 -10.94
CA GLY A 50 -23.18 -28.08 -10.80
C GLY A 50 -22.84 -28.54 -9.39
N PHE A 51 -22.37 -29.77 -9.25
CA PHE A 51 -21.98 -30.34 -7.98
C PHE A 51 -20.48 -30.02 -7.73
N GLY A 52 -20.23 -29.05 -6.86
CA GLY A 52 -18.88 -28.55 -6.59
C GLY A 52 -18.47 -27.37 -7.47
N THR A 53 -17.33 -26.79 -7.17
CA THR A 53 -16.75 -25.63 -7.88
C THR A 53 -15.47 -26.06 -8.61
N ASP A 54 -15.29 -25.62 -9.85
CA ASP A 54 -14.03 -25.75 -10.56
C ASP A 54 -13.13 -24.55 -10.22
N GLU A 55 -12.42 -24.66 -9.10
CA GLU A 55 -11.50 -23.60 -8.62
C GLU A 55 -10.38 -23.33 -9.63
N GLY A 56 -9.93 -24.35 -10.36
CA GLY A 56 -8.95 -24.20 -11.42
C GLY A 56 -9.44 -23.30 -12.54
N ALA A 57 -10.71 -23.47 -12.96
CA ALA A 57 -11.32 -22.56 -13.93
C ALA A 57 -11.43 -21.13 -13.41
N LEU A 58 -11.77 -20.93 -12.12
CA LEU A 58 -11.82 -19.59 -11.52
C LEU A 58 -10.44 -18.93 -11.49
N ILE A 59 -9.41 -19.63 -11.06
CA ILE A 59 -8.02 -19.15 -11.03
C ILE A 59 -7.56 -18.77 -12.46
N ASN A 60 -7.74 -19.66 -13.41
CA ASN A 60 -7.20 -19.50 -14.76
C ASN A 60 -7.93 -18.43 -15.60
N ASN A 61 -9.20 -18.17 -15.33
CA ASN A 61 -9.98 -17.21 -16.08
C ASN A 61 -10.12 -15.84 -15.41
N PHE A 62 -9.79 -15.71 -14.13
CA PHE A 62 -9.98 -14.46 -13.39
C PHE A 62 -8.71 -13.92 -12.72
N GLY A 63 -7.83 -14.79 -12.22
CA GLY A 63 -6.68 -14.41 -11.40
C GLY A 63 -5.69 -13.47 -12.10
N ASP A 64 -5.35 -13.74 -13.36
CA ASP A 64 -4.36 -12.95 -14.14
C ASP A 64 -4.94 -11.71 -14.84
N LYS A 65 -6.23 -11.45 -14.69
CA LYS A 65 -6.85 -10.28 -15.31
C LYS A 65 -6.48 -9.01 -14.58
N LYS A 66 -6.26 -7.93 -15.32
CA LYS A 66 -6.05 -6.60 -14.74
C LYS A 66 -7.34 -6.07 -14.12
N LEU A 67 -7.24 -5.13 -13.19
CA LEU A 67 -8.40 -4.55 -12.52
C LEU A 67 -9.50 -4.06 -13.48
N PRO A 68 -9.22 -3.29 -14.58
CA PRO A 68 -10.26 -2.87 -15.50
C PRO A 68 -11.00 -4.04 -16.18
N ASP A 69 -10.25 -5.08 -16.54
CA ASP A 69 -10.84 -6.28 -17.16
C ASP A 69 -11.72 -7.04 -16.18
N ARG A 70 -11.28 -7.19 -14.91
CA ARG A 70 -12.07 -7.84 -13.86
C ARG A 70 -13.39 -7.12 -13.60
N ILE A 71 -13.37 -5.79 -13.56
CA ILE A 71 -14.59 -4.98 -13.39
C ILE A 71 -15.52 -5.13 -14.59
N ALA A 72 -14.98 -5.14 -15.81
CA ALA A 72 -15.78 -5.37 -17.02
C ALA A 72 -16.41 -6.77 -17.04
N ILE A 73 -15.66 -7.81 -16.64
CA ILE A 73 -16.15 -9.18 -16.50
C ILE A 73 -17.24 -9.26 -15.43
N ALA A 74 -17.07 -8.62 -14.27
CA ALA A 74 -18.07 -8.59 -13.22
C ALA A 74 -19.38 -7.91 -13.65
N ALA A 75 -19.26 -6.79 -14.38
CA ALA A 75 -20.41 -6.09 -14.96
C ALA A 75 -21.11 -6.95 -16.04
N GLN A 76 -20.35 -7.65 -16.89
CA GLN A 76 -20.91 -8.58 -17.88
C GLN A 76 -21.63 -9.75 -17.20
N TYR A 77 -21.03 -10.33 -16.17
CA TYR A 77 -21.62 -11.41 -15.41
C TYR A 77 -22.99 -11.01 -14.81
N GLN A 78 -23.07 -9.81 -14.24
CA GLN A 78 -24.32 -9.29 -13.67
C GLN A 78 -25.40 -9.09 -14.75
N ARG A 79 -25.02 -8.63 -15.96
CA ARG A 79 -25.97 -8.52 -17.10
C ARG A 79 -26.50 -9.87 -17.54
N ASP A 80 -25.58 -10.87 -17.66
CA ASP A 80 -25.93 -12.20 -18.18
C ASP A 80 -26.76 -13.05 -17.19
N TYR A 81 -26.44 -12.94 -15.88
CA TYR A 81 -26.96 -13.87 -14.86
C TYR A 81 -27.81 -13.20 -13.77
N ARG A 82 -28.05 -11.88 -13.82
CA ARG A 82 -28.83 -11.10 -12.85
C ARG A 82 -28.35 -11.25 -11.40
N LYS A 83 -27.10 -11.62 -11.20
CA LYS A 83 -26.42 -11.80 -9.93
C LYS A 83 -25.04 -11.16 -10.02
N THR A 84 -24.59 -10.46 -8.98
CA THR A 84 -23.22 -9.91 -8.97
C THR A 84 -22.20 -11.05 -8.92
N LEU A 85 -21.04 -10.86 -9.53
CA LEU A 85 -19.96 -11.85 -9.50
C LEU A 85 -19.46 -12.06 -8.05
N GLU A 86 -19.40 -10.98 -7.25
CA GLU A 86 -19.12 -11.05 -5.81
C GLU A 86 -20.07 -12.00 -5.08
N SER A 87 -21.39 -11.85 -5.29
CA SER A 87 -22.40 -12.72 -4.68
C SER A 87 -22.31 -14.16 -5.18
N ALA A 88 -21.96 -14.35 -6.46
CA ALA A 88 -21.74 -15.69 -7.00
C ALA A 88 -20.55 -16.37 -6.30
N PHE A 89 -19.40 -15.70 -6.20
CA PHE A 89 -18.24 -16.24 -5.46
C PHE A 89 -18.58 -16.51 -3.99
N ASN A 90 -19.35 -15.63 -3.33
CA ASN A 90 -19.71 -15.81 -1.93
C ASN A 90 -20.57 -17.08 -1.68
N GLY A 91 -21.41 -17.44 -2.66
CA GLY A 91 -22.23 -18.65 -2.59
C GLY A 91 -21.44 -19.94 -2.79
N GLU A 92 -20.42 -19.88 -3.65
CA GLU A 92 -19.75 -21.09 -4.15
C GLU A 92 -18.39 -21.35 -3.47
N VAL A 93 -17.66 -20.30 -3.05
CA VAL A 93 -16.28 -20.42 -2.60
C VAL A 93 -16.10 -19.86 -1.19
N LYS A 94 -15.45 -20.64 -0.32
CA LYS A 94 -15.24 -20.29 1.09
C LYS A 94 -13.76 -19.98 1.37
N GLY A 95 -13.48 -19.58 2.62
CA GLY A 95 -12.13 -19.28 3.11
C GLY A 95 -11.49 -18.10 2.42
N ASP A 96 -10.18 -17.96 2.57
CA ASP A 96 -9.40 -16.82 2.06
C ASP A 96 -9.30 -16.81 0.54
N PHE A 97 -9.28 -17.99 -0.10
CA PHE A 97 -9.40 -18.10 -1.55
C PHE A 97 -10.69 -17.45 -2.07
N GLY A 98 -11.85 -17.78 -1.47
CA GLY A 98 -13.13 -17.18 -1.83
C GLY A 98 -13.18 -15.68 -1.49
N ARG A 99 -12.58 -15.27 -0.36
CA ARG A 99 -12.46 -13.87 0.03
C ARG A 99 -11.68 -13.06 -1.00
N LEU A 100 -10.52 -13.55 -1.45
CA LEU A 100 -9.73 -12.88 -2.47
C LEU A 100 -10.50 -12.73 -3.80
N LEU A 101 -11.16 -13.77 -4.27
CA LEU A 101 -11.98 -13.70 -5.49
C LEU A 101 -13.09 -12.65 -5.39
N ARG A 102 -13.79 -12.58 -4.24
CA ARG A 102 -14.82 -11.56 -4.00
C ARG A 102 -14.23 -10.14 -4.07
N LEU A 103 -13.14 -9.88 -3.35
CA LEU A 103 -12.49 -8.57 -3.33
C LEU A 103 -11.97 -8.17 -4.72
N LEU A 104 -11.37 -9.10 -5.47
CA LEU A 104 -10.89 -8.86 -6.82
C LEU A 104 -12.03 -8.61 -7.85
N SER A 105 -13.27 -8.97 -7.54
CA SER A 105 -14.44 -8.71 -8.39
C SER A 105 -15.07 -7.34 -8.17
N LEU A 106 -14.57 -6.57 -7.21
CA LEU A 106 -15.05 -5.23 -6.87
C LEU A 106 -14.12 -4.14 -7.41
N PRO A 107 -14.64 -2.92 -7.68
CA PRO A 107 -13.80 -1.74 -7.85
C PRO A 107 -12.90 -1.56 -6.63
N ALA A 108 -11.66 -1.07 -6.83
CA ALA A 108 -10.67 -1.00 -5.76
C ALA A 108 -11.18 -0.27 -4.49
N PRO A 109 -11.82 0.92 -4.56
CA PRO A 109 -12.32 1.58 -3.36
C PRO A 109 -13.48 0.83 -2.68
N ASP A 110 -14.27 0.07 -3.44
CA ASP A 110 -15.32 -0.79 -2.90
C ASP A 110 -14.77 -2.01 -2.17
N ALA A 111 -13.74 -2.64 -2.73
CA ALA A 111 -13.03 -3.74 -2.09
C ALA A 111 -12.37 -3.28 -0.78
N GLU A 112 -11.72 -2.14 -0.79
CA GLU A 112 -11.07 -1.58 0.40
C GLU A 112 -12.07 -1.15 1.48
N ALA A 113 -13.22 -0.59 1.11
CA ALA A 113 -14.30 -0.31 2.05
C ALA A 113 -14.84 -1.60 2.71
N ALA A 114 -14.92 -2.71 1.96
CA ALA A 114 -15.30 -4.00 2.50
C ALA A 114 -14.21 -4.57 3.44
N MET A 115 -12.93 -4.37 3.11
CA MET A 115 -11.80 -4.75 3.97
C MET A 115 -11.80 -3.95 5.29
N LEU A 116 -11.99 -2.62 5.23
CA LEU A 116 -12.11 -1.76 6.41
C LEU A 116 -13.26 -2.21 7.31
N PHE A 117 -14.44 -2.43 6.74
CA PHE A 117 -15.58 -2.90 7.51
C PHE A 117 -15.23 -4.19 8.28
N LYS A 118 -14.57 -5.14 7.60
CA LYS A 118 -14.16 -6.40 8.22
C LYS A 118 -13.12 -6.23 9.32
N SER A 119 -12.23 -5.22 9.21
CA SER A 119 -11.23 -4.93 10.24
C SER A 119 -11.86 -4.39 11.54
N PHE A 120 -13.06 -3.79 11.45
CA PHE A 120 -13.83 -3.31 12.60
C PHE A 120 -14.82 -4.36 13.17
N GLU A 121 -15.25 -5.38 12.38
CA GLU A 121 -16.24 -6.36 12.82
C GLU A 121 -15.72 -7.45 13.77
N LEU A 122 -14.42 -7.70 13.79
CA LEU A 122 -13.84 -8.76 14.63
C LEU A 122 -13.85 -8.31 16.10
N LEU A 123 -14.00 -9.27 17.01
CA LEU A 123 -13.82 -9.03 18.46
C LEU A 123 -12.38 -8.57 18.69
N GLY A 124 -12.21 -7.25 18.82
CA GLY A 124 -10.92 -6.57 18.75
C GLY A 124 -10.62 -6.11 17.33
N THR A 125 -10.32 -4.81 17.21
CA THR A 125 -9.87 -4.20 15.96
C THR A 125 -8.53 -4.82 15.54
N ASN A 126 -8.35 -5.12 14.26
CA ASN A 126 -7.03 -5.48 13.76
C ASN A 126 -6.33 -4.20 13.29
N GLU A 127 -5.51 -3.63 14.15
CA GLU A 127 -4.84 -2.35 13.97
C GLU A 127 -3.94 -2.37 12.73
N LEU A 128 -3.19 -3.45 12.52
CA LEU A 128 -2.31 -3.57 11.36
C LEU A 128 -3.10 -3.55 10.04
N HIS A 129 -4.24 -4.24 9.99
CA HIS A 129 -5.09 -4.23 8.80
C HIS A 129 -5.69 -2.84 8.53
N LEU A 130 -6.05 -2.08 9.58
CA LEU A 130 -6.47 -0.68 9.42
C LEU A 130 -5.35 0.18 8.86
N MET A 131 -4.15 0.09 9.43
CA MET A 131 -2.98 0.82 8.95
C MET A 131 -2.70 0.51 7.47
N GLN A 132 -2.71 -0.77 7.08
CA GLN A 132 -2.47 -1.21 5.70
C GLN A 132 -3.45 -0.59 4.70
N ILE A 133 -4.66 -0.26 5.10
CA ILE A 133 -5.68 0.30 4.20
C ILE A 133 -5.71 1.83 4.27
N VAL A 134 -5.51 2.43 5.44
CA VAL A 134 -5.69 3.87 5.67
C VAL A 134 -4.43 4.68 5.36
N LEU A 135 -3.24 4.20 5.77
CA LEU A 135 -2.01 4.99 5.73
C LEU A 135 -1.38 5.07 4.34
N GLY A 136 -0.60 6.12 4.09
CA GLY A 136 0.18 6.30 2.87
C GLY A 136 -0.67 6.50 1.63
N ARG A 137 -1.72 7.34 1.68
CA ARG A 137 -2.62 7.63 0.56
C ARG A 137 -2.62 9.08 0.14
N GLU A 138 -2.88 9.31 -1.14
CA GLU A 138 -3.18 10.65 -1.65
C GLU A 138 -4.58 11.12 -1.19
N ASN A 139 -4.76 12.44 -1.09
CA ASN A 139 -6.04 13.06 -0.73
C ASN A 139 -7.21 12.58 -1.59
N SER A 140 -6.99 12.44 -2.90
CA SER A 140 -8.00 11.99 -3.86
C SER A 140 -8.48 10.57 -3.57
N GLU A 141 -7.56 9.66 -3.22
CA GLU A 141 -7.88 8.29 -2.86
C GLU A 141 -8.63 8.21 -1.53
N LEU A 142 -8.18 8.98 -0.52
CA LEU A 142 -8.86 9.06 0.78
C LEU A 142 -10.28 9.60 0.67
N LYS A 143 -10.48 10.67 -0.08
CA LYS A 143 -11.82 11.23 -0.30
C LYS A 143 -12.75 10.21 -0.97
N ARG A 144 -12.23 9.47 -1.95
CA ARG A 144 -13.02 8.44 -2.63
C ARG A 144 -13.33 7.26 -1.70
N LEU A 145 -12.35 6.77 -0.95
CA LEU A 145 -12.53 5.69 0.02
C LEU A 145 -13.54 6.08 1.11
N ASN A 146 -13.41 7.29 1.69
CA ASN A 146 -14.34 7.82 2.69
C ASN A 146 -15.78 7.88 2.16
N GLY A 147 -15.96 8.37 0.92
CA GLY A 147 -17.28 8.44 0.29
C GLY A 147 -17.91 7.06 0.07
N ILE A 148 -17.16 6.10 -0.44
CA ILE A 148 -17.64 4.72 -0.64
C ILE A 148 -17.92 4.04 0.70
N TYR A 149 -17.04 4.18 1.68
CA TYR A 149 -17.23 3.60 3.02
C TYR A 149 -18.53 4.15 3.65
N GLN A 150 -18.72 5.46 3.66
CA GLN A 150 -19.91 6.11 4.19
C GLN A 150 -21.19 5.66 3.46
N HIS A 151 -21.12 5.55 2.13
CA HIS A 151 -22.27 5.08 1.33
C HIS A 151 -22.67 3.65 1.69
N ARG A 152 -21.68 2.75 1.84
CA ARG A 152 -21.90 1.33 2.17
C ARG A 152 -22.31 1.10 3.61
N GLN A 153 -21.67 1.77 4.56
CA GLN A 153 -21.81 1.51 6.00
C GLN A 153 -22.76 2.47 6.71
N LYS A 154 -23.25 3.51 6.00
CA LYS A 154 -24.11 4.57 6.58
C LYS A 154 -23.46 5.30 7.77
N LYS A 155 -22.14 5.19 7.91
CA LYS A 155 -21.32 5.75 8.96
C LYS A 155 -20.01 6.27 8.35
N SER A 156 -19.48 7.41 8.81
CA SER A 156 -18.22 7.91 8.30
C SER A 156 -17.04 7.01 8.75
N LEU A 157 -15.99 6.93 7.94
CA LEU A 157 -14.77 6.21 8.34
C LEU A 157 -14.15 6.81 9.60
N LYS A 158 -14.19 8.14 9.75
CA LYS A 158 -13.73 8.85 10.94
C LYS A 158 -14.48 8.38 12.20
N ASP A 159 -15.80 8.24 12.13
CA ASP A 159 -16.61 7.79 13.26
C ASP A 159 -16.38 6.30 13.56
N ALA A 160 -16.16 5.49 12.52
CA ALA A 160 -15.78 4.10 12.72
C ALA A 160 -14.44 3.99 13.46
N ILE A 161 -13.40 4.71 13.01
CA ILE A 161 -12.09 4.75 13.68
C ILE A 161 -12.27 5.19 15.16
N LYS A 162 -13.01 6.27 15.41
CA LYS A 162 -13.20 6.80 16.77
C LYS A 162 -13.96 5.85 17.71
N GLN A 163 -14.81 5.00 17.17
CA GLN A 163 -15.57 4.03 17.96
C GLN A 163 -14.70 2.85 18.38
N ASP A 164 -13.77 2.43 17.53
CA ASP A 164 -13.08 1.16 17.67
C ASP A 164 -11.59 1.29 18.02
N THR A 165 -11.08 2.53 18.15
CA THR A 165 -9.70 2.82 18.55
C THR A 165 -9.67 3.93 19.58
N SER A 166 -8.51 4.15 20.26
CA SER A 166 -8.34 5.19 21.27
C SER A 166 -6.92 5.77 21.27
N GLY A 167 -6.66 6.76 22.10
CA GLY A 167 -5.34 7.32 22.34
C GLY A 167 -4.67 7.93 21.09
N LEU A 168 -3.34 7.89 21.07
CA LEU A 168 -2.53 8.43 19.96
C LEU A 168 -2.74 7.64 18.66
N PHE A 169 -2.99 6.34 18.76
CA PHE A 169 -3.31 5.51 17.60
C PHE A 169 -4.60 5.98 16.89
N GLN A 170 -5.64 6.31 17.65
CA GLN A 170 -6.85 6.92 17.08
C GLN A 170 -6.54 8.26 16.42
N GLU A 171 -5.78 9.12 17.10
CA GLU A 171 -5.47 10.46 16.60
C GLU A 171 -4.74 10.42 15.27
N ILE A 172 -3.73 9.55 15.11
CA ILE A 172 -2.99 9.42 13.84
C ILE A 172 -3.86 8.86 12.73
N LEU A 173 -4.67 7.83 12.97
CA LEU A 173 -5.57 7.28 11.96
C LEU A 173 -6.60 8.31 11.49
N VAL A 174 -7.23 9.04 12.42
CA VAL A 174 -8.18 10.11 12.10
C VAL A 174 -7.51 11.23 11.31
N SER A 175 -6.30 11.64 11.72
CA SER A 175 -5.56 12.69 11.03
C SER A 175 -5.16 12.28 9.62
N CYS A 176 -4.57 11.09 9.44
CA CYS A 176 -4.11 10.61 8.14
C CYS A 176 -5.26 10.23 7.19
N SER A 177 -6.44 9.83 7.71
CA SER A 177 -7.61 9.46 6.88
C SER A 177 -8.43 10.63 6.36
N SER A 178 -8.16 11.86 6.77
CA SER A 178 -9.01 13.03 6.46
C SER A 178 -8.95 13.48 4.99
N GLY A 179 -7.87 13.14 4.26
CA GLY A 179 -7.71 13.52 2.86
C GLY A 179 -7.51 15.02 2.63
N ASP A 180 -6.79 15.67 3.55
CA ASP A 180 -6.50 17.11 3.56
C ASP A 180 -5.00 17.40 3.75
N GLN A 181 -4.13 16.49 3.29
CA GLN A 181 -2.68 16.72 3.22
C GLN A 181 -2.38 17.96 2.39
N GLU A 182 -1.43 18.78 2.84
CA GLU A 182 -1.01 19.99 2.14
C GLU A 182 -0.44 19.66 0.74
N ILE A 183 -0.69 20.55 -0.22
CA ILE A 183 -0.07 20.47 -1.53
C ILE A 183 1.30 21.15 -1.42
N PHE A 184 2.33 20.54 -2.00
CA PHE A 184 3.67 21.11 -1.94
C PHE A 184 3.73 22.48 -2.62
N ASP A 185 4.23 23.48 -1.90
CA ASP A 185 4.48 24.85 -2.37
C ASP A 185 5.82 25.34 -1.82
N PHE A 186 6.74 25.78 -2.68
CA PHE A 186 8.07 26.27 -2.29
C PHE A 186 8.04 27.48 -1.36
N SER A 187 7.03 28.33 -1.49
CA SER A 187 6.89 29.51 -0.62
C SER A 187 6.52 29.14 0.80
N VAL A 188 5.79 28.04 0.99
CA VAL A 188 5.32 27.52 2.27
C VAL A 188 6.30 26.51 2.85
N HIS A 189 6.73 25.52 2.05
CA HIS A 189 7.58 24.40 2.47
C HIS A 189 9.08 24.74 2.24
N ASN A 190 9.47 25.93 2.69
CA ASN A 190 10.82 26.46 2.59
C ASN A 190 11.74 25.96 3.72
N GLU A 191 13.01 26.33 3.67
CA GLU A 191 14.03 25.93 4.64
C GLU A 191 13.66 26.33 6.08
N THR A 192 13.07 27.51 6.28
CA THR A 192 12.64 27.97 7.61
C THR A 192 11.63 27.03 8.21
N ARG A 193 10.60 26.64 7.45
CA ARG A 193 9.59 25.69 7.93
C ARG A 193 10.17 24.29 8.15
N VAL A 194 11.13 23.85 7.33
CA VAL A 194 11.85 22.59 7.56
C VAL A 194 12.53 22.59 8.92
N GLN A 195 13.28 23.66 9.25
CA GLN A 195 13.97 23.77 10.56
C GLN A 195 12.99 23.87 11.71
N GLU A 196 11.90 24.63 11.57
CA GLU A 196 10.84 24.69 12.59
C GLU A 196 10.23 23.32 12.86
N ASP A 197 9.95 22.52 11.83
CA ASP A 197 9.34 21.21 11.99
C ASP A 197 10.35 20.20 12.55
N VAL A 198 11.65 20.29 12.22
CA VAL A 198 12.73 19.55 12.91
C VAL A 198 12.72 19.85 14.41
N ASP A 199 12.64 21.13 14.82
CA ASP A 199 12.64 21.52 16.22
C ASP A 199 11.36 21.06 16.97
N LYS A 200 10.21 21.10 16.29
CA LYS A 200 8.93 20.59 16.84
C LYS A 200 8.99 19.08 17.06
N ILE A 201 9.54 18.34 16.10
CA ILE A 201 9.72 16.88 16.22
C ILE A 201 10.67 16.57 17.37
N GLN A 202 11.84 17.22 17.41
CA GLN A 202 12.78 17.02 18.52
C GLN A 202 12.13 17.27 19.89
N LYS A 203 11.38 18.36 20.04
CA LYS A 203 10.66 18.65 21.29
C LYS A 203 9.57 17.62 21.62
N ALA A 204 8.93 17.03 20.62
CA ALA A 204 7.90 16.01 20.83
C ALA A 204 8.50 14.66 21.23
N THR A 205 9.71 14.34 20.79
CA THR A 205 10.34 13.02 21.00
C THR A 205 11.36 13.01 22.15
N CYS A 206 11.91 14.16 22.57
CA CYS A 206 12.94 14.21 23.63
C CYS A 206 12.41 14.10 25.06
N CYS A 207 11.11 14.21 25.29
CA CYS A 207 10.55 14.35 26.63
C CYS A 207 9.27 13.52 26.81
N PHE A 208 9.06 12.98 27.99
CA PHE A 208 7.90 12.16 28.37
C PHE A 208 6.53 12.88 28.19
N PHE A 209 6.53 14.20 28.11
CA PHE A 209 5.35 15.05 27.89
C PHE A 209 5.38 15.75 26.52
N GLY A 210 5.87 15.07 25.49
CA GLY A 210 5.95 15.62 24.15
C GLY A 210 4.58 15.98 23.55
N ASN A 211 4.54 16.99 22.67
CA ASN A 211 3.32 17.36 21.95
C ASN A 211 3.13 16.45 20.73
N PHE A 212 2.59 15.24 20.96
CA PHE A 212 2.36 14.24 19.92
C PHE A 212 1.33 14.70 18.87
N SER A 213 0.35 15.53 19.23
CA SER A 213 -0.62 16.06 18.26
C SER A 213 0.06 16.95 17.19
N ASN A 214 1.09 17.73 17.56
CA ASN A 214 1.88 18.48 16.58
C ASN A 214 2.71 17.54 15.68
N LEU A 215 3.30 16.49 16.27
CA LEU A 215 4.04 15.48 15.53
C LEU A 215 3.13 14.76 14.51
N ILE A 216 1.97 14.26 14.95
CA ILE A 216 0.96 13.62 14.11
C ILE A 216 0.55 14.57 12.97
N ARG A 217 0.33 15.87 13.27
CA ARG A 217 -0.02 16.84 12.24
C ARG A 217 1.09 16.98 11.21
N ILE A 218 2.35 17.09 11.59
CA ILE A 218 3.48 17.17 10.65
C ILE A 218 3.52 15.91 9.77
N ILE A 219 3.45 14.72 10.35
CA ILE A 219 3.58 13.45 9.62
C ILE A 219 2.39 13.18 8.69
N CYS A 220 1.15 13.54 9.09
CA CYS A 220 -0.05 13.24 8.29
C CYS A 220 -0.42 14.36 7.30
N LYS A 221 -0.03 15.61 7.57
CA LYS A 221 -0.48 16.76 6.75
C LYS A 221 0.58 17.31 5.82
N SER A 222 1.86 17.15 6.12
CA SER A 222 2.92 17.64 5.23
C SER A 222 3.03 16.82 3.96
N PRO A 223 3.31 17.44 2.81
CA PRO A 223 3.56 16.71 1.56
C PRO A 223 4.87 15.92 1.62
N ALA A 224 4.96 14.85 0.84
CA ALA A 224 6.10 13.93 0.82
C ALA A 224 7.45 14.67 0.64
N GLN A 225 7.51 15.65 -0.26
CA GLN A 225 8.72 16.44 -0.50
C GLN A 225 9.20 17.18 0.75
N HIS A 226 8.27 17.74 1.52
CA HIS A 226 8.59 18.40 2.78
C HIS A 226 9.10 17.40 3.82
N LEU A 227 8.44 16.25 3.98
CA LEU A 227 8.86 15.21 4.91
C LEU A 227 10.25 14.64 4.55
N ILE A 228 10.58 14.49 3.26
CA ILE A 228 11.92 14.10 2.82
C ILE A 228 12.95 15.16 3.26
N ALA A 229 12.64 16.44 3.11
CA ALA A 229 13.52 17.53 3.52
C ALA A 229 13.70 17.55 5.05
N VAL A 230 12.61 17.43 5.81
CA VAL A 230 12.63 17.37 7.28
C VAL A 230 13.45 16.16 7.77
N ASN A 231 13.26 14.96 7.19
CA ASN A 231 14.01 13.77 7.54
C ASN A 231 15.52 13.93 7.33
N LYS A 232 15.93 14.54 6.20
CA LYS A 232 17.34 14.84 5.91
C LYS A 232 17.91 15.91 6.85
N ALA A 233 17.16 16.99 7.11
CA ALA A 233 17.58 18.06 8.00
C ALA A 233 17.71 17.57 9.45
N TYR A 234 16.77 16.73 9.90
CA TYR A 234 16.83 16.08 11.21
C TYR A 234 18.12 15.24 11.35
N HIS A 235 18.36 14.36 10.38
CA HIS A 235 19.59 13.54 10.36
C HIS A 235 20.87 14.38 10.31
N ALA A 236 20.89 15.44 9.52
CA ALA A 236 22.06 16.34 9.46
C ALA A 236 22.36 17.00 10.81
N LYS A 237 21.31 17.38 11.57
CA LYS A 237 21.41 18.09 12.84
C LYS A 237 21.65 17.14 14.04
N HIS A 238 20.92 16.00 14.10
CA HIS A 238 20.89 15.11 15.26
C HIS A 238 21.60 13.78 15.07
N ARG A 239 22.01 13.44 13.81
CA ARG A 239 22.64 12.17 13.41
C ARG A 239 21.75 10.93 13.56
N GLU A 240 20.46 11.13 13.66
CA GLU A 240 19.43 10.09 13.76
C GLU A 240 18.37 10.30 12.67
N TRP A 241 17.80 9.22 12.14
CA TRP A 241 16.70 9.30 11.21
C TRP A 241 15.37 9.41 11.93
N LEU A 242 14.37 10.07 11.34
CA LEU A 242 13.06 10.23 11.98
C LEU A 242 12.43 8.91 12.38
N ALA A 243 12.55 7.86 11.55
CA ALA A 243 11.99 6.56 11.88
C ALA A 243 12.59 5.94 13.17
N ASP A 244 13.82 6.31 13.55
CA ASP A 244 14.46 5.80 14.76
C ASP A 244 14.00 6.57 16.00
N VAL A 245 13.79 7.88 15.89
CA VAL A 245 13.35 8.71 17.01
C VAL A 245 11.84 8.70 17.23
N LEU A 246 11.07 8.20 16.28
CA LEU A 246 9.61 8.04 16.40
C LEU A 246 9.20 6.77 17.17
N LYS A 247 10.15 5.93 17.56
CA LYS A 247 9.89 4.77 18.40
C LYS A 247 9.37 5.21 19.78
N TYR A 248 8.24 4.66 20.19
CA TYR A 248 7.58 5.01 21.43
C TYR A 248 7.00 3.77 22.12
N GLU A 249 7.76 3.20 23.04
CA GLU A 249 7.49 1.90 23.66
C GLU A 249 6.16 1.81 24.44
N HIS A 250 5.53 2.95 24.77
CA HIS A 250 4.31 2.99 25.57
C HIS A 250 3.01 2.86 24.75
N ASP A 251 3.09 2.96 23.40
CA ASP A 251 1.95 2.80 22.47
C ASP A 251 2.47 2.17 21.18
N PRO A 252 2.64 0.83 21.13
CA PRO A 252 3.20 0.12 19.98
C PRO A 252 2.40 0.29 18.68
N GLU A 253 1.08 0.43 18.80
CA GLU A 253 0.19 0.65 17.65
C GLU A 253 0.41 2.06 17.07
N TYR A 254 0.54 3.07 17.91
CA TYR A 254 0.90 4.42 17.48
C TYR A 254 2.29 4.47 16.86
N GLU A 255 3.28 3.84 17.49
CA GLU A 255 4.65 3.77 16.96
C GLU A 255 4.64 3.16 15.54
N THR A 256 4.00 2.01 15.39
CA THR A 256 3.89 1.34 14.09
C THR A 256 3.20 2.23 13.05
N ALA A 257 2.11 2.91 13.44
CA ALA A 257 1.35 3.76 12.53
C ALA A 257 2.15 5.00 12.09
N VAL A 258 2.82 5.69 13.01
CA VAL A 258 3.57 6.92 12.69
C VAL A 258 4.79 6.62 11.82
N ILE A 259 5.50 5.54 12.10
CA ILE A 259 6.65 5.09 11.31
C ILE A 259 6.17 4.61 9.92
N MET A 260 5.08 3.84 9.85
CA MET A 260 4.51 3.40 8.59
C MET A 260 4.06 4.59 7.75
N GLN A 261 3.35 5.57 8.31
CA GLN A 261 2.92 6.77 7.59
C GLN A 261 4.11 7.56 7.05
N LEU A 262 5.14 7.81 7.88
CA LEU A 262 6.36 8.48 7.45
C LEU A 262 7.02 7.72 6.27
N ASN A 263 7.26 6.43 6.44
CA ASN A 263 7.96 5.62 5.45
C ASN A 263 7.17 5.47 4.15
N MET A 264 5.84 5.44 4.21
CA MET A 264 4.98 5.48 3.02
C MET A 264 5.09 6.81 2.25
N GLN A 265 5.45 7.91 2.91
CA GLN A 265 5.70 9.20 2.27
C GLN A 265 7.10 9.31 1.66
N ILE A 266 8.13 8.83 2.36
CA ILE A 266 9.53 9.03 1.98
C ILE A 266 10.11 7.90 1.12
N ASN A 267 9.60 6.66 1.27
CA ASN A 267 10.05 5.47 0.54
C ASN A 267 8.92 4.44 0.38
N PRO A 268 7.86 4.76 -0.38
CA PRO A 268 6.66 3.93 -0.46
C PRO A 268 6.91 2.52 -1.00
N HIS A 269 7.74 2.36 -2.04
CA HIS A 269 7.98 1.05 -2.65
C HIS A 269 8.61 0.06 -1.67
N ASN A 270 9.65 0.47 -0.96
CA ASN A 270 10.29 -0.40 0.03
C ASN A 270 9.35 -0.69 1.20
N THR A 271 8.61 0.32 1.65
CA THR A 271 7.64 0.15 2.76
C THR A 271 6.55 -0.86 2.41
N ILE A 272 6.02 -0.82 1.19
CA ILE A 272 5.02 -1.79 0.72
C ILE A 272 5.62 -3.20 0.66
N LEU A 273 6.84 -3.35 0.13
CA LEU A 273 7.53 -4.63 0.08
C LEU A 273 7.77 -5.23 1.47
N GLU A 274 8.18 -4.40 2.43
CA GLU A 274 8.37 -4.85 3.82
C GLU A 274 7.04 -5.26 4.46
N GLN A 275 5.93 -4.57 4.18
CA GLN A 275 4.61 -5.00 4.62
C GLN A 275 4.24 -6.37 4.04
N PHE A 276 4.44 -6.61 2.74
CA PHE A 276 4.22 -7.94 2.14
C PHE A 276 5.08 -9.02 2.79
N LYS A 277 6.36 -8.73 3.04
CA LYS A 277 7.24 -9.67 3.73
C LYS A 277 6.78 -9.95 5.16
N ALA A 278 6.32 -8.92 5.87
CA ALA A 278 5.83 -9.05 7.24
C ALA A 278 4.62 -9.99 7.34
N THR A 279 3.70 -9.98 6.36
CA THR A 279 2.56 -10.93 6.34
C THR A 279 2.99 -12.39 6.17
N MET A 280 4.21 -12.64 5.71
CA MET A 280 4.78 -13.98 5.46
C MET A 280 5.95 -14.30 6.38
N ASN A 281 6.21 -13.51 7.43
CA ASN A 281 7.26 -13.74 8.41
C ASN A 281 6.65 -14.21 9.73
N GLY A 282 7.16 -15.29 10.31
CA GLY A 282 6.77 -15.76 11.62
C GLY A 282 6.27 -17.21 11.63
N ALA A 283 5.58 -17.61 12.69
CA ALA A 283 5.04 -18.96 12.87
C ALA A 283 3.68 -19.13 12.16
N GLY A 284 3.52 -18.54 10.98
CA GLY A 284 2.31 -18.60 10.16
C GLY A 284 2.20 -17.36 9.26
N THR A 285 1.29 -17.40 8.30
CA THR A 285 1.01 -16.30 7.38
C THR A 285 -0.18 -15.50 7.92
N ASP A 286 -0.06 -14.17 7.91
CA ASP A 286 -1.22 -13.28 8.03
C ASP A 286 -1.94 -13.21 6.67
N GLU A 287 -2.79 -14.21 6.39
CA GLU A 287 -3.51 -14.30 5.11
C GLU A 287 -4.37 -13.07 4.86
N ILE A 288 -5.00 -12.53 5.88
CA ILE A 288 -5.87 -11.35 5.75
C ILE A 288 -5.06 -10.11 5.38
N GLY A 289 -3.95 -9.87 6.07
CA GLY A 289 -3.03 -8.79 5.75
C GLY A 289 -2.45 -8.92 4.35
N LEU A 290 -2.06 -10.14 3.96
CA LEU A 290 -1.61 -10.43 2.59
C LEU A 290 -2.68 -10.10 1.55
N LEU A 291 -3.95 -10.51 1.78
CA LEU A 291 -5.07 -10.21 0.88
C LEU A 291 -5.32 -8.70 0.78
N ASN A 292 -5.24 -7.99 1.89
CA ASN A 292 -5.40 -6.53 1.92
C ASN A 292 -4.36 -5.85 1.02
N LEU A 293 -3.10 -6.22 1.14
CA LEU A 293 -2.02 -5.67 0.32
C LEU A 293 -2.17 -6.04 -1.16
N LEU A 294 -2.53 -7.31 -1.47
CA LEU A 294 -2.78 -7.76 -2.83
C LEU A 294 -3.90 -6.96 -3.50
N VAL A 295 -4.99 -6.73 -2.81
CA VAL A 295 -6.14 -5.98 -3.35
C VAL A 295 -5.79 -4.50 -3.49
N ARG A 296 -5.16 -3.90 -2.49
CA ARG A 296 -4.77 -2.50 -2.52
C ARG A 296 -3.81 -2.18 -3.66
N TYR A 297 -2.77 -2.97 -3.84
CA TYR A 297 -1.70 -2.68 -4.81
C TYR A 297 -1.84 -3.41 -6.15
N GLN A 298 -3.02 -3.99 -6.45
CA GLN A 298 -3.28 -4.76 -7.66
C GLN A 298 -2.98 -4.04 -8.98
N SER A 299 -2.99 -2.72 -9.00
CA SER A 299 -2.65 -1.90 -10.17
C SER A 299 -1.15 -1.63 -10.31
N SER A 300 -0.34 -1.98 -9.30
CA SER A 300 1.06 -1.57 -9.18
C SER A 300 2.03 -2.73 -8.98
N TYR A 301 1.60 -3.98 -9.17
CA TYR A 301 2.46 -5.16 -8.99
C TYR A 301 3.75 -5.13 -9.82
N GLY A 302 3.71 -4.59 -11.04
CA GLY A 302 4.91 -4.45 -11.86
C GLY A 302 6.02 -3.68 -11.16
N LEU A 303 5.68 -2.59 -10.48
CA LEU A 303 6.63 -1.79 -9.72
C LEU A 303 7.20 -2.52 -8.49
N LEU A 304 6.40 -3.39 -7.87
CA LEU A 304 6.80 -4.17 -6.70
C LEU A 304 7.66 -5.37 -7.07
N LEU A 305 7.40 -5.99 -8.23
CA LEU A 305 8.13 -7.16 -8.71
C LEU A 305 9.47 -6.79 -9.36
N ASP A 306 9.57 -5.60 -9.97
CA ASP A 306 10.79 -5.12 -10.65
C ASP A 306 11.88 -4.63 -9.68
N SER A 307 11.67 -4.70 -8.37
CA SER A 307 12.62 -4.18 -7.36
C SER A 307 13.83 -5.10 -7.07
N GLY A 308 14.16 -6.03 -7.97
CA GLY A 308 15.33 -6.91 -7.89
C GLY A 308 15.30 -7.86 -6.67
N ASP A 309 16.46 -8.12 -6.04
CA ASP A 309 16.60 -9.04 -4.89
C ASP A 309 15.72 -8.66 -3.66
N ARG A 310 15.18 -7.46 -3.64
CA ARG A 310 14.25 -6.96 -2.61
C ARG A 310 12.79 -7.23 -2.93
N GLY A 311 12.47 -7.69 -4.15
CA GLY A 311 11.11 -7.95 -4.60
C GLY A 311 10.44 -9.15 -3.91
N LEU A 312 9.16 -9.33 -4.23
CA LEU A 312 8.39 -10.48 -3.75
C LEU A 312 8.90 -11.75 -4.44
N SER A 313 9.37 -12.72 -3.65
CA SER A 313 9.85 -14.00 -4.15
C SER A 313 8.72 -15.02 -4.27
N GLN A 314 8.51 -15.58 -5.47
CA GLN A 314 7.57 -16.67 -5.67
C GLN A 314 7.87 -17.86 -4.77
N LYS A 315 9.16 -18.22 -4.62
CA LYS A 315 9.63 -19.35 -3.78
C LYS A 315 9.23 -19.15 -2.32
N ARG A 316 9.35 -17.93 -1.79
CA ARG A 316 8.95 -17.63 -0.42
C ARG A 316 7.45 -17.76 -0.24
N MET A 317 6.64 -17.18 -1.15
CA MET A 317 5.18 -17.33 -1.09
C MET A 317 4.75 -18.80 -1.20
N GLU A 318 5.45 -19.61 -1.97
CA GLU A 318 5.20 -21.04 -2.08
C GLU A 318 5.48 -21.79 -0.78
N GLN A 319 6.54 -21.43 -0.08
CA GLN A 319 6.90 -22.01 1.22
C GLN A 319 5.88 -21.66 2.30
N GLU A 320 5.46 -20.40 2.38
CA GLU A 320 4.58 -19.90 3.42
C GLU A 320 3.09 -20.28 3.21
N LEU A 321 2.60 -20.16 1.98
CA LEU A 321 1.19 -20.45 1.66
C LEU A 321 0.92 -21.92 1.31
N GLY A 322 1.97 -22.69 1.10
CA GLY A 322 1.89 -24.08 0.63
C GLY A 322 1.57 -24.20 -0.86
N SER A 323 2.42 -24.87 -1.61
CA SER A 323 2.34 -24.96 -3.09
C SER A 323 1.03 -25.55 -3.63
N ARG A 324 0.32 -26.35 -2.83
CA ARG A 324 -0.93 -27.01 -3.22
C ARG A 324 -2.17 -26.21 -2.84
N SER A 325 -2.06 -25.17 -2.01
CA SER A 325 -3.22 -24.39 -1.57
C SER A 325 -3.86 -23.62 -2.72
N LEU A 326 -5.18 -23.50 -2.70
CA LEU A 326 -5.93 -22.70 -3.68
C LEU A 326 -5.58 -21.22 -3.55
N LEU A 327 -5.31 -20.74 -2.33
CA LEU A 327 -4.89 -19.38 -2.09
C LEU A 327 -3.55 -19.10 -2.77
N TYR A 328 -2.53 -19.93 -2.57
CA TYR A 328 -1.23 -19.77 -3.25
C TYR A 328 -1.38 -19.72 -4.77
N LYS A 329 -2.14 -20.66 -5.35
CA LYS A 329 -2.36 -20.72 -6.81
C LYS A 329 -3.00 -19.43 -7.33
N LEU A 330 -3.98 -18.88 -6.61
CA LEU A 330 -4.62 -17.63 -6.99
C LEU A 330 -3.68 -16.44 -6.81
N VAL A 331 -2.97 -16.33 -5.67
CA VAL A 331 -1.98 -15.29 -5.40
C VAL A 331 -0.88 -15.30 -6.46
N LYS A 332 -0.32 -16.46 -6.78
CA LYS A 332 0.65 -16.64 -7.87
C LYS A 332 0.10 -16.11 -9.18
N ARG A 333 -1.14 -16.46 -9.53
CA ARG A 333 -1.77 -16.04 -10.77
C ARG A 333 -2.02 -14.54 -10.82
N VAL A 334 -2.42 -13.95 -9.70
CA VAL A 334 -2.65 -12.49 -9.57
C VAL A 334 -1.35 -11.70 -9.74
N LEU A 335 -0.27 -12.13 -9.11
CA LEU A 335 1.01 -11.41 -9.10
C LEU A 335 1.82 -11.63 -10.36
N PHE A 336 1.92 -12.87 -10.83
CA PHE A 336 2.87 -13.25 -11.89
C PHE A 336 2.19 -13.55 -13.25
N GLY A 337 0.86 -13.68 -13.30
CA GLY A 337 0.11 -13.97 -14.53
C GLY A 337 0.30 -15.39 -15.04
N SER A 338 -0.08 -15.63 -16.31
CA SER A 338 -0.05 -16.96 -16.95
C SER A 338 1.26 -17.32 -17.65
N GLY A 339 2.22 -16.41 -17.76
CA GLY A 339 3.40 -16.59 -18.61
C GLY A 339 4.72 -16.12 -18.02
N ARG A 340 4.76 -15.71 -16.77
CA ARG A 340 6.01 -15.44 -16.06
C ARG A 340 6.42 -16.68 -15.27
N GLU A 341 6.89 -17.70 -16.00
CA GLU A 341 7.82 -18.65 -15.44
C GLU A 341 9.06 -17.86 -15.02
N GLU A 342 9.68 -18.24 -13.89
CA GLU A 342 10.88 -17.66 -13.28
C GLU A 342 11.59 -16.65 -14.17
N PHE A 343 11.53 -15.38 -13.82
CA PHE A 343 12.49 -14.41 -14.32
C PHE A 343 13.85 -14.86 -13.80
N GLN A 344 14.53 -15.67 -14.59
CA GLN A 344 15.95 -15.94 -14.38
C GLN A 344 16.66 -14.60 -14.58
N LEU A 345 17.30 -14.13 -13.52
CA LEU A 345 18.09 -12.89 -13.44
C LEU A 345 19.33 -12.89 -14.38
N GLU A 346 19.42 -13.79 -15.35
CA GLU A 346 20.59 -13.95 -16.19
C GLU A 346 20.73 -12.94 -17.33
N ASN A 347 19.75 -12.10 -17.63
CA ASN A 347 19.82 -11.16 -18.76
C ASN A 347 19.27 -9.76 -18.47
N ILE A 348 19.53 -9.18 -17.31
CA ILE A 348 19.34 -7.74 -17.13
C ILE A 348 20.66 -7.04 -17.42
N ASP A 349 20.70 -6.38 -18.58
CA ASP A 349 21.78 -5.53 -19.06
C ASP A 349 22.25 -4.58 -17.94
N VAL A 350 23.55 -4.63 -17.67
CA VAL A 350 24.26 -3.93 -16.58
C VAL A 350 24.04 -2.40 -16.58
N LYS A 351 23.49 -1.83 -17.64
CA LYS A 351 23.22 -0.39 -17.79
C LYS A 351 22.07 0.14 -16.91
N LYS A 352 21.20 -0.70 -16.34
CA LYS A 352 20.17 -0.29 -15.37
C LYS A 352 20.61 -0.37 -13.90
N LYS A 353 21.82 -0.80 -13.62
CA LYS A 353 22.39 -0.93 -12.26
C LYS A 353 22.78 0.39 -11.58
N CYS A 354 22.78 1.50 -12.29
CA CYS A 354 23.22 2.78 -11.71
C CYS A 354 22.23 3.47 -10.78
N TYR A 355 21.01 3.00 -10.62
CA TYR A 355 19.99 3.78 -9.90
C TYR A 355 19.90 3.50 -8.39
N TRP A 356 20.54 2.45 -7.82
CA TRP A 356 20.26 2.03 -6.45
C TRP A 356 21.45 1.54 -5.61
N ASN A 357 22.68 1.93 -5.91
CA ASN A 357 23.84 1.64 -5.05
C ASN A 357 24.23 2.83 -4.15
N CYS A 358 23.29 3.37 -3.38
CA CYS A 358 23.64 4.06 -2.14
C CYS A 358 23.51 3.04 -0.99
N ARG A 359 24.60 2.33 -0.73
CA ARG A 359 24.74 1.49 0.47
C ARG A 359 24.61 2.33 1.73
N GLN A 360 23.95 1.78 2.74
CA GLN A 360 23.96 2.22 4.13
C GLN A 360 25.33 2.03 4.80
N ASP A 361 26.41 2.39 4.15
CA ASP A 361 27.73 2.42 4.79
C ASP A 361 28.20 3.85 4.91
N SER A 362 28.42 4.27 6.14
CA SER A 362 28.62 5.60 6.70
C SER A 362 29.95 6.28 6.30
N THR A 363 30.59 5.95 5.18
CA THR A 363 31.94 6.48 4.89
C THR A 363 32.18 7.07 3.50
N TYR A 364 31.22 7.10 2.56
CA TYR A 364 31.47 7.71 1.24
C TYR A 364 30.31 8.56 0.73
N LEU A 365 30.38 9.86 1.06
CA LEU A 365 29.49 10.93 0.54
C LEU A 365 30.05 11.64 -0.70
N ASN A 366 31.02 11.11 -1.40
CA ASN A 366 31.58 11.71 -2.61
C ASN A 366 31.69 10.67 -3.71
N GLY A 367 30.73 10.64 -4.63
CA GLY A 367 30.86 9.82 -5.83
C GLY A 367 29.60 9.26 -6.44
N CYS A 368 28.48 9.98 -6.48
CA CYS A 368 27.41 9.68 -7.42
C CYS A 368 27.67 10.44 -8.72
N VAL A 369 28.38 9.81 -9.65
CA VAL A 369 28.45 10.29 -11.04
C VAL A 369 27.23 9.75 -11.78
N LEU A 370 26.48 10.66 -12.38
CA LEU A 370 25.40 10.34 -13.33
C LEU A 370 26.00 9.62 -14.54
N CYS A 371 25.55 8.40 -14.81
CA CYS A 371 25.69 7.78 -16.11
C CYS A 371 24.36 7.92 -16.87
#